data_83db3e4b3da6bb029a31ab058d994d2d
#
_entry.id   83db3e4b3da6bb029a31ab058d994d2d
#
_cell.length_a   1.000
_cell.length_b   1.000
_cell.length_c   1.000
_cell.angle_alpha   90.00
_cell.angle_beta   90.00
_cell.angle_gamma   90.00
#
_symmetry.space_group_name_H-M   'P 1'
#
loop_
_entity.id
_entity.type
_entity.pdbx_description
1 polymer ?
#
loop_
_entity_poly.entity_id
_entity_poly.type
_entity_poly.pdbx_seq_one_letter_code
_entity_poly.pdbx_strand_id
1 'polypeptide(L)'
;MNIIIIDDEAASIDALVSKLQYYNVSIEGTALSGTQGIGLIKEKEPDVVFLDVELPDISGLEFLSQMSLIQQRPCHVVIYTAHSQYMLSAFRNKAFDFLQKPIDDRDLAKIMQRCMLEPAKKMASEPKDPERLILYTSSTDFRIVNTNDAGLFCYNHDARVWEAVLAGNAEPLRLKRSVNNDTLTAIDPRFIQVSQKHIVNINYLMEVSNGVCRFFPPFDTIDDVKVGRLYNKKLLERFNAL
;
A
#
# COMPACT_ATOMS: atom_id res chain seq x y z
N MET A 1 -7.71 -4.56 26.46
CA MET A 1 -7.16 -3.98 25.22
C MET A 1 -6.13 -4.94 24.69
N ASN A 2 -6.28 -5.39 23.44
CA ASN A 2 -5.47 -6.44 22.82
C ASN A 2 -4.32 -5.82 22.04
N ILE A 3 -3.10 -6.29 22.28
CA ILE A 3 -1.87 -5.70 21.74
C ILE A 3 -1.09 -6.73 20.93
N ILE A 4 -0.54 -6.31 19.79
CA ILE A 4 0.49 -7.03 19.03
C ILE A 4 1.77 -6.20 19.02
N ILE A 5 2.92 -6.86 19.12
CA ILE A 5 4.25 -6.22 19.05
C ILE A 5 5.01 -6.84 17.87
N ILE A 6 5.53 -5.98 17.00
CA ILE A 6 6.28 -6.36 15.79
C ILE A 6 7.65 -5.69 15.84
N ASP A 7 8.69 -6.49 16.02
CA ASP A 7 10.07 -6.02 16.22
C ASP A 7 11.02 -7.20 15.95
N ASP A 8 12.07 -7.02 15.20
CA ASP A 8 13.01 -8.12 14.89
C ASP A 8 13.93 -8.46 16.05
N GLU A 9 14.01 -7.59 17.06
CA GLU A 9 14.79 -7.81 18.27
C GLU A 9 13.91 -8.38 19.40
N ALA A 10 14.07 -9.65 19.74
CA ALA A 10 13.36 -10.28 20.86
C ALA A 10 13.56 -9.53 22.19
N ALA A 11 14.75 -8.98 22.44
CA ALA A 11 15.03 -8.19 23.63
C ALA A 11 14.17 -6.90 23.72
N SER A 12 13.91 -6.26 22.59
CA SER A 12 13.02 -5.09 22.50
C SER A 12 11.57 -5.46 22.78
N ILE A 13 11.12 -6.61 22.28
CA ILE A 13 9.80 -7.18 22.59
C ILE A 13 9.67 -7.44 24.10
N ASP A 14 10.63 -8.15 24.69
CA ASP A 14 10.61 -8.51 26.12
C ASP A 14 10.63 -7.25 27.01
N ALA A 15 11.40 -6.24 26.63
CA ALA A 15 11.43 -4.94 27.33
C ALA A 15 10.04 -4.27 27.32
N LEU A 16 9.35 -4.24 26.19
CA LEU A 16 8.02 -3.66 26.07
C LEU A 16 6.97 -4.50 26.81
N VAL A 17 7.00 -5.81 26.66
CA VAL A 17 6.09 -6.74 27.38
C VAL A 17 6.21 -6.54 28.89
N SER A 18 7.45 -6.45 29.45
CA SER A 18 7.68 -6.24 30.88
C SER A 18 7.13 -4.90 31.40
N LYS A 19 7.07 -3.88 30.54
CA LYS A 19 6.46 -2.58 30.89
C LYS A 19 4.93 -2.62 30.76
N LEU A 20 4.41 -3.31 29.75
CA LEU A 20 2.96 -3.42 29.50
C LEU A 20 2.23 -4.24 30.56
N GLN A 21 2.89 -5.10 31.32
CA GLN A 21 2.28 -5.85 32.44
C GLN A 21 1.67 -4.96 33.53
N TYR A 22 2.08 -3.70 33.64
CA TYR A 22 1.50 -2.74 34.59
C TYR A 22 0.20 -2.11 34.11
N TYR A 23 -0.27 -2.46 32.90
CA TYR A 23 -1.50 -1.98 32.31
C TYR A 23 -2.50 -3.13 32.15
N ASN A 24 -3.79 -2.80 32.12
CA ASN A 24 -4.85 -3.81 31.88
C ASN A 24 -4.96 -4.13 30.38
N VAL A 25 -3.97 -4.88 29.88
CA VAL A 25 -3.85 -5.25 28.47
C VAL A 25 -3.53 -6.74 28.31
N SER A 26 -3.84 -7.30 27.15
CA SER A 26 -3.48 -8.65 26.72
C SER A 26 -2.54 -8.59 25.53
N ILE A 27 -1.40 -9.27 25.61
CA ILE A 27 -0.48 -9.42 24.46
C ILE A 27 -0.96 -10.65 23.68
N GLU A 28 -1.59 -10.41 22.54
CA GLU A 28 -2.19 -11.46 21.70
C GLU A 28 -1.17 -12.14 20.77
N GLY A 29 0.00 -11.51 20.59
CA GLY A 29 1.08 -12.08 19.81
C GLY A 29 2.25 -11.13 19.60
N THR A 30 3.37 -11.72 19.21
CA THR A 30 4.59 -11.02 18.84
C THR A 30 5.10 -11.54 17.51
N ALA A 31 5.74 -10.70 16.71
CA ALA A 31 6.29 -11.07 15.42
C ALA A 31 7.70 -10.48 15.25
N LEU A 32 8.59 -11.26 14.62
CA LEU A 32 9.97 -10.87 14.33
C LEU A 32 10.14 -10.33 12.90
N SER A 33 9.04 -10.20 12.15
CA SER A 33 9.05 -9.66 10.78
C SER A 33 7.70 -9.02 10.43
N GLY A 34 7.70 -8.15 9.43
CA GLY A 34 6.48 -7.51 8.95
C GLY A 34 5.47 -8.51 8.39
N THR A 35 5.92 -9.51 7.63
CA THR A 35 5.05 -10.56 7.08
C THR A 35 4.33 -11.35 8.18
N GLN A 36 5.02 -11.73 9.25
CA GLN A 36 4.41 -12.39 10.41
C GLN A 36 3.42 -11.44 11.11
N GLY A 37 3.78 -10.18 11.27
CA GLY A 37 2.92 -9.15 11.87
C GLY A 37 1.62 -8.95 11.11
N ILE A 38 1.66 -8.91 9.77
CA ILE A 38 0.46 -8.84 8.92
C ILE A 38 -0.47 -10.03 9.17
N GLY A 39 0.09 -11.25 9.30
CA GLY A 39 -0.68 -12.44 9.61
C GLY A 39 -1.40 -12.33 10.96
N LEU A 40 -0.67 -11.92 12.01
CA LEU A 40 -1.22 -11.74 13.35
C LEU A 40 -2.31 -10.66 13.41
N ILE A 41 -2.12 -9.53 12.73
CA ILE A 41 -3.14 -8.45 12.71
C ILE A 41 -4.45 -8.94 12.09
N LYS A 42 -4.37 -9.71 10.99
CA LYS A 42 -5.56 -10.27 10.33
C LYS A 42 -6.27 -11.31 11.17
N GLU A 43 -5.51 -12.11 11.93
CA GLU A 43 -6.05 -13.19 12.76
C GLU A 43 -6.64 -12.67 14.08
N LYS A 44 -5.93 -11.77 14.75
CA LYS A 44 -6.24 -11.36 16.14
C LYS A 44 -7.01 -10.04 16.24
N GLU A 45 -7.07 -9.25 15.16
CA GLU A 45 -7.75 -7.94 15.14
C GLU A 45 -7.43 -7.06 16.37
N PRO A 46 -6.14 -6.70 16.61
CA PRO A 46 -5.72 -6.03 17.84
C PRO A 46 -6.30 -4.61 17.95
N ASP A 47 -6.34 -4.10 19.18
CA ASP A 47 -6.67 -2.70 19.46
C ASP A 47 -5.45 -1.78 19.25
N VAL A 48 -4.24 -2.30 19.54
CA VAL A 48 -2.97 -1.56 19.41
C VAL A 48 -1.89 -2.46 18.79
N VAL A 49 -1.12 -1.89 17.88
CA VAL A 49 0.08 -2.50 17.31
C VAL A 49 1.29 -1.63 17.65
N PHE A 50 2.27 -2.17 18.35
CA PHE A 50 3.61 -1.58 18.45
C PHE A 50 4.46 -2.11 17.30
N LEU A 51 5.08 -1.23 16.53
CA LEU A 51 5.73 -1.55 15.25
C LEU A 51 7.11 -0.93 15.18
N ASP A 52 8.15 -1.74 15.02
CA ASP A 52 9.47 -1.20 14.68
C ASP A 52 9.52 -0.76 13.21
N VAL A 53 10.36 0.22 12.94
CA VAL A 53 10.61 0.75 11.60
C VAL A 53 11.57 -0.13 10.84
N GLU A 54 12.57 -0.70 11.48
CA GLU A 54 13.59 -1.53 10.85
C GLU A 54 13.25 -3.02 11.03
N LEU A 55 12.53 -3.58 10.06
CA LEU A 55 12.20 -5.01 10.00
C LEU A 55 12.97 -5.67 8.84
N PRO A 56 13.24 -7.00 8.93
CA PRO A 56 14.13 -7.69 7.97
C PRO A 56 13.53 -7.85 6.57
N ASP A 57 12.23 -7.80 6.42
CA ASP A 57 11.51 -8.10 5.17
C ASP A 57 10.78 -6.90 4.56
N ILE A 58 10.26 -5.99 5.39
CA ILE A 58 9.54 -4.80 4.96
C ILE A 58 9.81 -3.68 5.97
N SER A 59 10.01 -2.45 5.48
CA SER A 59 10.12 -1.30 6.37
C SER A 59 8.82 -1.07 7.17
N GLY A 60 8.92 -0.75 8.46
CA GLY A 60 7.75 -0.42 9.29
C GLY A 60 6.95 0.78 8.76
N LEU A 61 7.59 1.72 8.06
CA LEU A 61 6.88 2.81 7.39
C LEU A 61 6.08 2.32 6.18
N GLU A 62 6.61 1.37 5.42
CA GLU A 62 5.89 0.73 4.33
C GLU A 62 4.75 -0.13 4.86
N PHE A 63 5.00 -0.91 5.92
CA PHE A 63 3.98 -1.65 6.66
C PHE A 63 2.85 -0.71 7.11
N LEU A 64 3.18 0.41 7.75
CA LEU A 64 2.22 1.41 8.22
C LEU A 64 1.37 1.97 7.06
N SER A 65 1.98 2.23 5.90
CA SER A 65 1.27 2.70 4.72
C SER A 65 0.26 1.69 4.17
N GLN A 66 0.49 0.40 4.40
CA GLN A 66 -0.39 -0.69 3.98
C GLN A 66 -1.47 -1.04 5.01
N MET A 67 -1.42 -0.46 6.21
CA MET A 67 -2.35 -0.78 7.30
C MET A 67 -3.83 -0.64 6.91
N SER A 68 -4.17 0.35 6.08
CA SER A 68 -5.54 0.54 5.58
C SER A 68 -6.09 -0.65 4.78
N LEU A 69 -5.19 -1.48 4.21
CA LEU A 69 -5.53 -2.68 3.44
C LEU A 69 -5.49 -3.95 4.31
N ILE A 70 -4.72 -3.93 5.39
CA ILE A 70 -4.46 -5.07 6.26
C ILE A 70 -5.51 -5.16 7.36
N GLN A 71 -5.81 -4.05 8.03
CA GLN A 71 -6.70 -4.03 9.19
C GLN A 71 -8.16 -4.23 8.79
N GLN A 72 -8.84 -5.15 9.47
CA GLN A 72 -10.30 -5.34 9.35
C GLN A 72 -11.05 -4.43 10.33
N ARG A 73 -10.52 -4.26 11.53
CA ARG A 73 -11.01 -3.35 12.57
C ARG A 73 -10.04 -2.18 12.77
N PRO A 74 -10.55 -1.02 13.20
CA PRO A 74 -9.69 0.09 13.61
C PRO A 74 -8.72 -0.34 14.72
N CYS A 75 -7.44 -0.03 14.57
CA CYS A 75 -6.43 -0.21 15.61
C CYS A 75 -5.47 0.98 15.65
N HIS A 76 -4.89 1.25 16.80
CA HIS A 76 -3.82 2.23 16.94
C HIS A 76 -2.49 1.61 16.51
N VAL A 77 -1.70 2.30 15.70
CA VAL A 77 -0.34 1.90 15.39
C VAL A 77 0.62 2.87 16.05
N VAL A 78 1.39 2.37 16.99
CA VAL A 78 2.44 3.09 17.71
C VAL A 78 3.79 2.65 17.16
N ILE A 79 4.56 3.56 16.60
CA ILE A 79 5.92 3.26 16.16
C ILE A 79 6.80 3.11 17.41
N TYR A 80 7.54 2.00 17.50
CA TYR A 80 8.45 1.68 18.61
C TYR A 80 9.83 1.38 18.07
N THR A 81 10.73 2.36 18.07
CA THR A 81 12.04 2.26 17.43
C THR A 81 13.13 3.06 18.15
N ALA A 82 14.40 2.69 17.94
CA ALA A 82 15.56 3.47 18.39
C ALA A 82 15.82 4.72 17.52
N HIS A 83 15.22 4.79 16.33
CA HIS A 83 15.56 5.73 15.27
C HIS A 83 14.62 6.93 15.23
N SER A 84 14.91 7.99 16.00
CA SER A 84 14.08 9.20 16.08
C SER A 84 13.91 9.97 14.77
N GLN A 85 14.82 9.79 13.79
CA GLN A 85 14.70 10.40 12.46
C GLN A 85 13.44 9.98 11.70
N TYR A 86 12.82 8.85 12.04
CA TYR A 86 11.59 8.39 11.41
C TYR A 86 10.31 9.00 11.98
N MET A 87 10.39 9.76 13.08
CA MET A 87 9.24 10.34 13.76
C MET A 87 8.32 11.13 12.80
N LEU A 88 8.89 12.07 12.04
CA LEU A 88 8.11 12.87 11.09
C LEU A 88 7.45 12.01 10.00
N SER A 89 8.18 10.99 9.51
CA SER A 89 7.66 10.07 8.51
C SER A 89 6.55 9.18 9.06
N ALA A 90 6.67 8.73 10.30
CA ALA A 90 5.64 7.96 11.00
C ALA A 90 4.32 8.75 11.11
N PHE A 91 4.37 10.00 11.55
CA PHE A 91 3.19 10.86 11.63
C PHE A 91 2.57 11.16 10.26
N ARG A 92 3.39 11.40 9.22
CA ARG A 92 2.89 11.56 7.85
C ARG A 92 2.18 10.31 7.32
N ASN A 93 2.58 9.11 7.76
CA ASN A 93 1.93 7.85 7.46
C ASN A 93 0.84 7.49 8.49
N LYS A 94 0.38 8.48 9.30
CA LYS A 94 -0.75 8.34 10.23
C LYS A 94 -0.51 7.35 11.38
N ALA A 95 0.74 7.19 11.82
CA ALA A 95 1.00 6.56 13.11
C ALA A 95 0.21 7.29 14.20
N PHE A 96 -0.38 6.53 15.12
CA PHE A 96 -1.12 7.09 16.25
C PHE A 96 -0.18 7.83 17.21
N ASP A 97 0.98 7.22 17.49
CA ASP A 97 2.01 7.80 18.33
C ASP A 97 3.40 7.20 18.03
N PHE A 98 4.41 7.69 18.73
CA PHE A 98 5.81 7.29 18.59
C PHE A 98 6.45 7.07 19.96
N LEU A 99 6.94 5.85 20.21
CA LEU A 99 7.67 5.46 21.42
C LEU A 99 9.13 5.19 21.05
N GLN A 100 10.04 5.98 21.60
CA GLN A 100 11.46 5.80 21.34
C GLN A 100 12.08 4.73 22.25
N LYS A 101 12.97 3.90 21.71
CA LYS A 101 13.85 3.02 22.49
C LYS A 101 15.08 3.81 23.00
N PRO A 102 15.54 3.64 24.25
CA PRO A 102 14.92 2.83 25.31
C PRO A 102 13.63 3.47 25.84
N ILE A 103 12.72 2.64 26.36
CA ILE A 103 11.38 3.07 26.77
C ILE A 103 11.48 4.04 27.95
N ASP A 104 10.96 5.25 27.78
CA ASP A 104 10.63 6.16 28.88
C ASP A 104 9.23 5.83 29.43
N ASP A 105 9.14 5.56 30.74
CA ASP A 105 7.89 5.14 31.37
C ASP A 105 6.80 6.23 31.30
N ARG A 106 7.20 7.51 31.27
CA ARG A 106 6.24 8.64 31.16
C ARG A 106 5.63 8.72 29.76
N ASP A 107 6.45 8.47 28.75
CA ASP A 107 5.98 8.51 27.37
C ASP A 107 5.10 7.29 27.07
N LEU A 108 5.49 6.10 27.53
CA LEU A 108 4.63 4.93 27.46
C LEU A 108 3.29 5.17 28.18
N ALA A 109 3.30 5.77 29.38
CA ALA A 109 2.07 6.05 30.11
C ALA A 109 1.13 7.00 29.35
N LYS A 110 1.66 8.06 28.72
CA LYS A 110 0.88 8.98 27.89
C LYS A 110 0.26 8.25 26.70
N ILE A 111 1.04 7.44 25.98
CA ILE A 111 0.59 6.66 24.84
C ILE A 111 -0.54 5.71 25.25
N MET A 112 -0.32 4.94 26.33
CA MET A 112 -1.33 3.98 26.81
C MET A 112 -2.61 4.67 27.27
N GLN A 113 -2.50 5.83 27.95
CA GLN A 113 -3.66 6.63 28.32
C GLN A 113 -4.44 7.08 27.10
N ARG A 114 -3.75 7.57 26.06
CA ARG A 114 -4.38 7.99 24.80
C ARG A 114 -5.05 6.82 24.10
N CYS A 115 -4.41 5.65 24.01
CA CYS A 115 -5.00 4.45 23.43
C CYS A 115 -6.29 4.01 24.13
N MET A 116 -6.41 4.26 25.44
CA MET A 116 -7.61 3.90 26.22
C MET A 116 -8.73 4.94 26.05
N LEU A 117 -8.41 6.20 25.87
CA LEU A 117 -9.39 7.30 25.82
C LEU A 117 -9.85 7.66 24.39
N GLU A 118 -8.98 7.51 23.42
CA GLU A 118 -9.27 7.85 22.03
C GLU A 118 -9.75 6.59 21.28
N PRO A 119 -10.92 6.62 20.63
CA PRO A 119 -11.33 5.47 19.81
C PRO A 119 -10.38 5.31 18.63
N ALA A 120 -9.90 4.09 18.40
CA ALA A 120 -9.13 3.79 17.22
C ALA A 120 -9.97 4.11 15.97
N LYS A 121 -9.40 4.90 15.08
CA LYS A 121 -10.00 5.19 13.77
C LYS A 121 -9.43 4.18 12.79
N LYS A 122 -10.31 3.56 11.98
CA LYS A 122 -9.81 2.81 10.82
C LYS A 122 -8.87 3.77 10.09
N MET A 123 -7.63 3.35 9.85
CA MET A 123 -6.71 4.16 9.04
C MET A 123 -7.38 4.30 7.67
N ALA A 124 -8.28 5.29 7.58
CA ALA A 124 -8.79 5.67 6.29
C ALA A 124 -7.55 6.06 5.51
N SER A 125 -7.28 5.37 4.42
CA SER A 125 -6.62 6.05 3.32
C SER A 125 -7.34 7.39 3.23
N GLU A 126 -6.63 8.51 3.30
CA GLU A 126 -7.25 9.76 2.84
C GLU A 126 -7.93 9.40 1.54
N PRO A 127 -9.16 9.91 1.28
CA PRO A 127 -9.74 9.65 0.00
C PRO A 127 -8.63 10.03 -0.99
N LYS A 128 -7.98 9.01 -1.52
CA LYS A 128 -7.04 9.18 -2.61
C LYS A 128 -7.89 9.95 -3.57
N ASP A 129 -7.45 11.14 -3.94
CA ASP A 129 -8.17 11.89 -4.96
C ASP A 129 -8.39 10.88 -6.10
N PRO A 130 -9.63 10.37 -6.29
CA PRO A 130 -9.87 9.28 -7.22
C PRO A 130 -9.54 9.69 -8.66
N GLU A 131 -9.29 10.98 -8.84
CA GLU A 131 -8.93 11.57 -10.11
C GLU A 131 -7.42 11.73 -10.28
N ARG A 132 -6.60 11.48 -9.25
CA ARG A 132 -5.15 11.67 -9.33
C ARG A 132 -4.34 10.41 -9.02
N LEU A 133 -3.34 10.16 -9.85
CA LEU A 133 -2.36 9.09 -9.69
C LEU A 133 -0.97 9.68 -9.43
N ILE A 134 -0.19 9.02 -8.58
CA ILE A 134 1.23 9.28 -8.41
C ILE A 134 1.99 8.19 -9.14
N LEU A 135 2.72 8.56 -10.17
CA LEU A 135 3.57 7.68 -10.97
C LEU A 135 5.04 7.93 -10.64
N TYR A 136 5.66 7.00 -9.93
CA TYR A 136 7.09 7.09 -9.58
C TYR A 136 7.97 6.80 -10.79
N THR A 137 8.85 7.73 -11.12
CA THR A 137 9.83 7.61 -12.22
C THR A 137 11.22 7.21 -11.71
N SER A 138 11.53 7.49 -10.45
CA SER A 138 12.75 7.06 -9.75
C SER A 138 12.44 6.74 -8.28
N SER A 139 13.46 6.57 -7.46
CA SER A 139 13.29 6.40 -6.01
C SER A 139 12.79 7.66 -5.31
N THR A 140 13.08 8.83 -5.87
CA THR A 140 12.76 10.14 -5.31
C THR A 140 11.77 10.93 -6.15
N ASP A 141 11.75 10.68 -7.47
CA ASP A 141 10.97 11.49 -8.40
C ASP A 141 9.65 10.82 -8.74
N PHE A 142 8.61 11.62 -8.84
CA PHE A 142 7.27 11.19 -9.22
C PHE A 142 6.56 12.27 -10.04
N ARG A 143 5.55 11.85 -10.78
CA ARG A 143 4.63 12.73 -11.51
C ARG A 143 3.21 12.51 -11.00
N ILE A 144 2.49 13.59 -10.72
CA ILE A 144 1.07 13.55 -10.41
C ILE A 144 0.33 13.74 -11.73
N VAL A 145 -0.53 12.79 -12.08
CA VAL A 145 -1.33 12.81 -13.30
C VAL A 145 -2.80 12.62 -12.94
N ASN A 146 -3.71 13.14 -13.77
CA ASN A 146 -5.13 12.78 -13.62
C ASN A 146 -5.31 11.33 -14.07
N THR A 147 -6.11 10.56 -13.34
CA THR A 147 -6.39 9.16 -13.66
C THR A 147 -7.03 9.01 -15.05
N ASN A 148 -7.82 10.02 -15.46
CA ASN A 148 -8.40 10.09 -16.79
C ASN A 148 -7.38 10.42 -17.89
N ASP A 149 -6.19 10.91 -17.55
CA ASP A 149 -5.12 11.12 -18.54
C ASP A 149 -4.30 9.84 -18.79
N ALA A 150 -4.43 8.82 -17.95
CA ALA A 150 -3.73 7.55 -18.10
C ALA A 150 -4.57 6.55 -18.90
N GLY A 151 -4.18 6.28 -20.16
CA GLY A 151 -4.87 5.34 -21.03
C GLY A 151 -4.48 3.89 -20.82
N LEU A 152 -3.19 3.63 -20.71
CA LEU A 152 -2.67 2.29 -20.51
C LEU A 152 -1.24 2.30 -19.97
N PHE A 153 -0.81 1.14 -19.48
CA PHE A 153 0.58 0.86 -19.13
C PHE A 153 1.11 -0.24 -20.03
N CYS A 154 2.32 -0.02 -20.58
CA CYS A 154 3.02 -0.97 -21.43
C CYS A 154 4.33 -1.41 -20.79
N TYR A 155 4.64 -2.72 -20.84
CA TYR A 155 5.91 -3.22 -20.36
C TYR A 155 6.98 -3.14 -21.45
N ASN A 156 8.00 -2.33 -21.22
CA ASN A 156 9.15 -2.20 -22.09
C ASN A 156 10.19 -3.28 -21.73
N HIS A 157 10.38 -4.25 -22.64
CA HIS A 157 11.30 -5.39 -22.43
C HIS A 157 12.77 -4.98 -22.45
N ASP A 158 13.12 -4.00 -23.25
CA ASP A 158 14.52 -3.57 -23.41
C ASP A 158 14.98 -2.80 -22.17
N ALA A 159 14.15 -1.90 -21.67
CA ALA A 159 14.41 -1.14 -20.44
C ALA A 159 14.06 -1.92 -19.17
N ARG A 160 13.28 -3.01 -19.28
CA ARG A 160 12.73 -3.81 -18.16
C ARG A 160 11.96 -2.98 -17.15
N VAL A 161 11.10 -2.10 -17.64
CA VAL A 161 10.25 -1.22 -16.84
C VAL A 161 8.85 -1.13 -17.44
N TRP A 162 7.88 -0.76 -16.61
CA TRP A 162 6.59 -0.31 -17.07
C TRP A 162 6.64 1.14 -17.52
N GLU A 163 5.91 1.47 -18.54
CA GLU A 163 5.75 2.80 -19.10
C GLU A 163 4.26 3.17 -19.12
N ALA A 164 3.92 4.39 -18.71
CA ALA A 164 2.56 4.91 -18.74
C ALA A 164 2.33 5.74 -20.01
N VAL A 165 1.30 5.40 -20.77
CA VAL A 165 0.83 6.16 -21.92
C VAL A 165 -0.21 7.15 -21.43
N LEU A 166 0.11 8.44 -21.54
CA LEU A 166 -0.69 9.53 -21.01
C LEU A 166 -1.23 10.41 -22.15
N ALA A 167 -2.47 10.88 -21.98
CA ALA A 167 -3.07 11.85 -22.89
C ALA A 167 -2.23 13.12 -22.98
N GLY A 168 -2.02 13.61 -24.21
CA GLY A 168 -1.23 14.82 -24.46
C GLY A 168 0.28 14.68 -24.32
N ASN A 169 0.80 13.50 -23.98
CA ASN A 169 2.23 13.22 -24.00
C ASN A 169 2.62 12.53 -25.30
N ALA A 170 3.67 13.04 -25.95
CA ALA A 170 4.20 12.45 -27.19
C ALA A 170 4.91 11.11 -26.94
N GLU A 171 5.51 10.93 -25.76
CA GLU A 171 6.24 9.72 -25.39
C GLU A 171 5.69 9.13 -24.07
N PRO A 172 5.71 7.78 -23.94
CA PRO A 172 5.35 7.12 -22.69
C PRO A 172 6.26 7.51 -21.53
N LEU A 173 5.66 7.68 -20.34
CA LEU A 173 6.38 7.99 -19.11
C LEU A 173 6.97 6.71 -18.51
N ARG A 174 8.30 6.62 -18.41
CA ARG A 174 8.96 5.49 -17.75
C ARG A 174 8.73 5.50 -16.26
N LEU A 175 8.37 4.33 -15.71
CA LEU A 175 8.14 4.16 -14.30
C LEU A 175 9.36 3.54 -13.60
N LYS A 176 9.41 3.67 -12.28
CA LYS A 176 10.42 3.06 -11.43
C LYS A 176 10.46 1.54 -11.62
N ARG A 177 11.65 0.93 -11.62
CA ARG A 177 11.86 -0.52 -11.85
C ARG A 177 11.12 -1.45 -10.86
N SER A 178 10.83 -0.98 -9.66
CA SER A 178 10.08 -1.75 -8.65
C SER A 178 8.58 -1.82 -8.91
N VAL A 179 8.05 -1.08 -9.89
CA VAL A 179 6.64 -1.13 -10.27
C VAL A 179 6.36 -2.44 -11.00
N ASN A 180 5.34 -3.17 -10.56
CA ASN A 180 4.90 -4.44 -11.13
C ASN A 180 3.40 -4.41 -11.48
N ASN A 181 2.88 -5.49 -12.10
CA ASN A 181 1.48 -5.59 -12.52
C ASN A 181 0.52 -5.41 -11.34
N ASP A 182 0.82 -6.04 -10.20
CA ASP A 182 -0.06 -6.02 -9.02
C ASP A 182 -0.17 -4.60 -8.48
N THR A 183 0.95 -3.88 -8.44
CA THR A 183 0.99 -2.47 -8.05
C THR A 183 0.11 -1.62 -8.99
N LEU A 184 0.23 -1.80 -10.31
CA LEU A 184 -0.50 -1.01 -11.29
C LEU A 184 -2.00 -1.31 -11.29
N THR A 185 -2.39 -2.58 -11.19
CA THR A 185 -3.80 -2.97 -11.13
C THR A 185 -4.47 -2.64 -9.80
N ALA A 186 -3.70 -2.48 -8.72
CA ALA A 186 -4.19 -2.06 -7.40
C ALA A 186 -4.35 -0.55 -7.25
N ILE A 187 -3.76 0.26 -8.16
CA ILE A 187 -3.84 1.72 -8.09
C ILE A 187 -5.29 2.20 -8.20
N ASP A 188 -6.02 1.67 -9.20
CA ASP A 188 -7.41 2.04 -9.47
C ASP A 188 -8.13 0.89 -10.17
N PRO A 189 -9.39 0.61 -9.83
CA PRO A 189 -10.16 -0.47 -10.44
C PRO A 189 -10.40 -0.32 -11.95
N ARG A 190 -10.20 0.85 -12.52
CA ARG A 190 -10.28 1.09 -13.96
C ARG A 190 -9.14 0.44 -14.74
N PHE A 191 -7.99 0.15 -14.09
CA PHE A 191 -6.86 -0.49 -14.75
C PHE A 191 -6.95 -2.00 -14.69
N ILE A 192 -7.06 -2.62 -15.85
CA ILE A 192 -7.18 -4.08 -16.02
C ILE A 192 -6.02 -4.60 -16.85
N GLN A 193 -5.38 -5.65 -16.35
CA GLN A 193 -4.38 -6.37 -17.13
C GLN A 193 -5.05 -7.19 -18.23
N VAL A 194 -4.69 -6.91 -19.48
CA VAL A 194 -5.19 -7.61 -20.68
C VAL A 194 -4.16 -8.54 -21.31
N SER A 195 -2.89 -8.39 -20.95
CA SER A 195 -1.80 -9.30 -21.36
C SER A 195 -0.62 -9.21 -20.37
N GLN A 196 0.42 -10.00 -20.59
CA GLN A 196 1.66 -9.89 -19.80
C GLN A 196 2.34 -8.52 -19.93
N LYS A 197 2.04 -7.78 -21.01
CA LYS A 197 2.70 -6.54 -21.37
C LYS A 197 1.81 -5.31 -21.26
N HIS A 198 0.49 -5.49 -21.08
CA HIS A 198 -0.45 -4.37 -21.15
C HIS A 198 -1.46 -4.41 -20.02
N ILE A 199 -1.65 -3.25 -19.42
CA ILE A 199 -2.71 -2.93 -18.47
C ILE A 199 -3.45 -1.73 -19.06
N VAL A 200 -4.76 -1.82 -19.25
CA VAL A 200 -5.56 -0.79 -19.91
C VAL A 200 -6.55 -0.13 -18.96
N ASN A 201 -6.81 1.14 -19.18
CA ASN A 201 -7.91 1.84 -18.53
C ASN A 201 -9.21 1.50 -19.30
N ILE A 202 -10.12 0.79 -18.63
CA ILE A 202 -11.37 0.32 -19.24
C ILE A 202 -12.28 1.45 -19.73
N ASN A 203 -12.14 2.66 -19.18
CA ASN A 203 -12.93 3.81 -19.62
C ASN A 203 -12.59 4.24 -21.06
N TYR A 204 -11.40 3.87 -21.54
CA TYR A 204 -10.98 4.14 -22.91
C TYR A 204 -11.09 2.93 -23.84
N LEU A 205 -11.40 1.74 -23.29
CA LEU A 205 -11.59 0.55 -24.12
C LEU A 205 -12.91 0.65 -24.88
N MET A 206 -12.85 0.77 -26.21
CA MET A 206 -14.00 0.89 -27.08
C MET A 206 -14.52 -0.49 -27.50
N GLU A 207 -13.64 -1.35 -27.98
CA GLU A 207 -13.97 -2.71 -28.44
C GLU A 207 -12.75 -3.64 -28.36
N VAL A 208 -13.02 -4.94 -28.39
CA VAL A 208 -12.00 -5.96 -28.64
C VAL A 208 -12.42 -6.74 -29.87
N SER A 209 -11.70 -6.53 -30.98
CA SER A 209 -11.96 -7.19 -32.27
C SER A 209 -10.78 -8.08 -32.65
N ASN A 210 -11.03 -9.37 -32.93
CA ASN A 210 -9.98 -10.35 -33.21
C ASN A 210 -8.87 -10.44 -32.14
N GLY A 211 -9.24 -10.17 -30.89
CA GLY A 211 -8.31 -10.16 -29.74
C GLY A 211 -7.44 -8.90 -29.65
N VAL A 212 -7.69 -7.88 -30.46
CA VAL A 212 -7.00 -6.57 -30.42
C VAL A 212 -7.93 -5.54 -29.77
N CYS A 213 -7.39 -4.79 -28.79
CA CYS A 213 -8.09 -3.69 -28.15
C CYS A 213 -8.10 -2.46 -29.08
N ARG A 214 -9.25 -1.81 -29.17
CA ARG A 214 -9.38 -0.48 -29.76
C ARG A 214 -9.85 0.50 -28.70
N PHE A 215 -9.40 1.72 -28.79
CA PHE A 215 -9.62 2.71 -27.74
C PHE A 215 -10.36 3.94 -28.25
N PHE A 216 -11.08 4.58 -27.35
CA PHE A 216 -11.62 5.92 -27.58
C PHE A 216 -10.49 6.97 -27.59
N PRO A 217 -10.67 8.10 -28.30
CA PRO A 217 -9.75 9.22 -28.17
C PRO A 217 -9.51 9.61 -26.70
N PRO A 218 -8.29 10.03 -26.36
CA PRO A 218 -7.16 10.35 -27.23
C PRO A 218 -6.21 9.18 -27.54
N PHE A 219 -6.60 7.93 -27.27
CA PHE A 219 -5.77 6.72 -27.43
C PHE A 219 -6.15 5.88 -28.66
N ASP A 220 -6.99 6.40 -29.54
CA ASP A 220 -7.53 5.75 -30.73
C ASP A 220 -6.48 5.38 -31.79
N THR A 221 -5.29 5.95 -31.70
CA THR A 221 -4.16 5.61 -32.57
C THR A 221 -3.39 4.35 -32.14
N ILE A 222 -3.70 3.79 -30.95
CA ILE A 222 -3.04 2.60 -30.43
C ILE A 222 -3.77 1.35 -30.94
N ASP A 223 -3.09 0.49 -31.69
CA ASP A 223 -3.66 -0.67 -32.37
C ASP A 223 -2.92 -2.00 -32.13
N ASP A 224 -1.85 -1.99 -31.32
CA ASP A 224 -0.98 -3.13 -31.07
C ASP A 224 -1.28 -3.89 -29.76
N VAL A 225 -2.27 -3.45 -28.99
CA VAL A 225 -2.64 -4.03 -27.69
C VAL A 225 -3.52 -5.25 -27.87
N LYS A 226 -3.00 -6.44 -27.53
CA LYS A 226 -3.72 -7.71 -27.64
C LYS A 226 -4.15 -8.25 -26.29
N VAL A 227 -5.37 -8.80 -26.24
CA VAL A 227 -5.90 -9.52 -25.07
C VAL A 227 -5.38 -10.95 -25.09
N GLY A 228 -4.63 -11.33 -24.06
CA GLY A 228 -4.17 -12.71 -23.89
C GLY A 228 -5.30 -13.63 -23.43
N ARG A 229 -5.27 -14.91 -23.85
CA ARG A 229 -6.35 -15.89 -23.54
C ARG A 229 -6.68 -15.97 -22.05
N LEU A 230 -5.68 -15.91 -21.18
CA LEU A 230 -5.85 -15.99 -19.72
C LEU A 230 -6.53 -14.76 -19.12
N TYR A 231 -6.46 -13.62 -19.80
CA TYR A 231 -6.97 -12.33 -19.32
C TYR A 231 -8.39 -12.01 -19.81
N ASN A 232 -8.83 -12.69 -20.87
CA ASN A 232 -10.12 -12.42 -21.52
C ASN A 232 -11.30 -12.60 -20.56
N LYS A 233 -11.31 -13.69 -19.76
CA LYS A 233 -12.37 -13.94 -18.78
C LYS A 233 -12.45 -12.81 -17.74
N LYS A 234 -11.33 -12.39 -17.18
CA LYS A 234 -11.26 -11.32 -16.18
C LYS A 234 -11.69 -9.97 -16.75
N LEU A 235 -11.40 -9.73 -18.03
CA LEU A 235 -11.86 -8.51 -18.72
C LEU A 235 -13.38 -8.52 -18.90
N LEU A 236 -13.96 -9.64 -19.35
CA LEU A 236 -15.41 -9.77 -19.56
C LEU A 236 -16.22 -9.65 -18.26
N GLU A 237 -15.69 -10.14 -17.14
CA GLU A 237 -16.32 -10.04 -15.81
C GLU A 237 -16.51 -8.58 -15.33
N ARG A 238 -15.89 -7.61 -16.00
CA ARG A 238 -16.02 -6.18 -15.67
C ARG A 238 -17.22 -5.52 -16.35
N PHE A 239 -17.81 -6.17 -17.32
CA PHE A 239 -18.92 -5.62 -18.10
C PHE A 239 -20.15 -6.50 -17.98
N ASN A 240 -21.33 -5.87 -17.99
CA ASN A 240 -22.59 -6.61 -18.11
C ASN A 240 -22.69 -7.15 -19.55
N ALA A 241 -22.72 -8.48 -19.69
CA ALA A 241 -22.97 -9.13 -20.99
C ALA A 241 -24.47 -9.31 -21.21
N LEU A 242 -24.93 -9.05 -22.43
CA LEU A 242 -26.28 -9.38 -22.91
C LEU A 242 -26.33 -10.84 -23.30
#